data_40c69468a3dd041407605f28eec7eb24
#
_entry.id   40c69468a3dd041407605f28eec7eb24
#
_cell.length_a   1.000
_cell.length_b   1.000
_cell.length_c   1.000
_cell.angle_alpha   90.00
_cell.angle_beta   90.00
_cell.angle_gamma   90.00
#
_symmetry.space_group_name_H-M   'P 1'
#
loop_
_entity.id
_entity.type
_entity.pdbx_description
1 polymer ?
#
loop_
_entity_poly.entity_id
_entity_poly.type
_entity_poly.pdbx_seq_one_letter_code
_entity_poly.pdbx_strand_id
1 'polypeptide(L)'
;MIKSLWTAKTGLESQQTKLDVISNNLANVSTNGFKRSRPVFEDLLYQNMRQPGAQNNIQDRLPSGMQVGTGVRAVATERLHTQGSLEETQNSRDLAIEGNGFFEVLLPDGT
;
A
#
# COMPACT_ATOMS: atom_id res chain seq x y z
N MET A 1 2.19 -12.94 25.04
CA MET A 1 1.25 -11.80 25.15
C MET A 1 1.81 -10.49 24.64
N ILE A 2 3.00 -10.12 25.07
CA ILE A 2 3.63 -8.84 24.62
C ILE A 2 3.84 -8.82 23.11
N LYS A 3 4.27 -9.93 22.51
CA LYS A 3 4.42 -10.05 21.05
C LYS A 3 3.10 -9.85 20.31
N SER A 4 2.01 -10.41 20.84
CA SER A 4 0.68 -10.24 20.24
C SER A 4 0.23 -8.79 20.26
N LEU A 5 0.53 -8.07 21.35
CA LEU A 5 0.21 -6.65 21.46
C LEU A 5 1.03 -5.81 20.48
N TRP A 6 2.30 -6.09 20.31
CA TRP A 6 3.14 -5.41 19.32
C TRP A 6 2.66 -5.66 17.89
N THR A 7 2.31 -6.91 17.58
CA THR A 7 1.74 -7.27 16.28
C THR A 7 0.42 -6.54 16.03
N ALA A 8 -0.45 -6.50 17.03
CA ALA A 8 -1.71 -5.78 16.95
C ALA A 8 -1.49 -4.28 16.77
N LYS A 9 -0.49 -3.71 17.44
CA LYS A 9 -0.12 -2.29 17.28
C LYS A 9 0.26 -2.00 15.82
N THR A 10 1.12 -2.81 15.22
CA THR A 10 1.52 -2.61 13.82
C THR A 10 0.34 -2.72 12.88
N GLY A 11 -0.58 -3.63 13.13
CA GLY A 11 -1.82 -3.77 12.37
C GLY A 11 -2.69 -2.52 12.46
N LEU A 12 -2.86 -1.98 13.66
CA LEU A 12 -3.63 -0.76 13.86
C LEU A 12 -2.99 0.46 13.18
N GLU A 13 -1.68 0.60 13.29
CA GLU A 13 -0.94 1.67 12.60
C GLU A 13 -1.10 1.56 11.09
N SER A 14 -1.05 0.35 10.55
CA SER A 14 -1.25 0.10 9.12
C SER A 14 -2.67 0.46 8.68
N GLN A 15 -3.68 0.12 9.47
CA GLN A 15 -5.06 0.50 9.18
C GLN A 15 -5.25 2.01 9.24
N GLN A 16 -4.61 2.68 10.19
CA GLN A 16 -4.64 4.14 10.27
C GLN A 16 -4.03 4.78 9.04
N THR A 17 -2.88 4.30 8.59
CA THR A 17 -2.24 4.75 7.36
C THR A 17 -3.16 4.56 6.15
N LYS A 18 -3.83 3.42 6.08
CA LYS A 18 -4.80 3.13 5.01
C LYS A 18 -5.96 4.11 5.04
N LEU A 19 -6.49 4.41 6.22
CA LEU A 19 -7.55 5.41 6.38
C LEU A 19 -7.09 6.80 5.97
N ASP A 20 -5.87 7.19 6.32
CA ASP A 20 -5.31 8.49 5.94
C ASP A 20 -5.22 8.63 4.42
N VAL A 21 -4.75 7.59 3.73
CA VAL A 21 -4.68 7.56 2.27
C VAL A 21 -6.08 7.63 1.65
N ILE A 22 -7.02 6.86 2.15
CA ILE A 22 -8.41 6.87 1.68
C ILE A 22 -9.05 8.24 1.90
N SER A 23 -8.80 8.85 3.06
CA SER A 23 -9.31 10.19 3.37
C SER A 23 -8.78 11.23 2.40
N ASN A 24 -7.50 11.18 2.07
CA ASN A 24 -6.91 12.06 1.07
C ASN A 24 -7.52 11.84 -0.32
N ASN A 25 -7.71 10.59 -0.73
CA ASN A 25 -8.36 10.27 -2.00
C ASN A 25 -9.79 10.80 -2.04
N LEU A 26 -10.53 10.66 -0.95
CA LEU A 26 -11.90 11.12 -0.86
C LEU A 26 -11.98 12.66 -0.86
N ALA A 27 -11.05 13.32 -0.17
CA ALA A 27 -10.99 14.79 -0.15
C ALA A 27 -10.74 15.36 -1.55
N ASN A 28 -10.05 14.62 -2.40
CA ASN A 28 -9.69 15.04 -3.76
C ASN A 28 -10.59 14.43 -4.83
N VAL A 29 -11.76 13.93 -4.47
CA VAL A 29 -12.66 13.24 -5.41
C VAL A 29 -13.12 14.16 -6.56
N SER A 30 -13.21 15.46 -6.31
CA SER A 30 -13.60 16.45 -7.31
C SER A 30 -12.43 17.26 -7.85
N THR A 31 -11.20 16.89 -7.51
CA THR A 31 -10.01 17.58 -8.00
C THR A 31 -9.68 17.09 -9.41
N ASN A 32 -9.56 18.04 -10.35
CA ASN A 32 -9.21 17.71 -11.72
C ASN A 32 -7.76 17.20 -11.81
N GLY A 33 -7.57 16.14 -12.58
CA GLY A 33 -6.23 15.54 -12.76
C GLY A 33 -5.71 14.77 -11.58
N PHE A 34 -6.54 14.57 -10.54
CA PHE A 34 -6.12 13.79 -9.38
C PHE A 34 -5.97 12.31 -9.72
N LYS A 35 -4.89 11.71 -9.23
CA LYS A 35 -4.65 10.27 -9.30
C LYS A 35 -4.63 9.71 -7.90
N ARG A 36 -5.50 8.74 -7.62
CA ARG A 36 -5.60 8.14 -6.30
C ARG A 36 -4.32 7.38 -5.95
N SER A 37 -4.02 7.38 -4.68
CA SER A 37 -2.90 6.60 -4.13
C SER A 37 -3.43 5.41 -3.35
N ARG A 38 -2.63 4.38 -3.25
CA ARG A 38 -2.89 3.27 -2.35
C ARG A 38 -1.64 2.97 -1.54
N PRO A 39 -1.76 2.59 -0.27
CA PRO A 39 -0.60 2.16 0.50
C PRO A 39 -0.18 0.75 0.09
N VAL A 40 1.11 0.51 0.14
CA VAL A 40 1.70 -0.82 -0.06
C VAL A 40 2.28 -1.27 1.27
N PHE A 41 1.88 -2.44 1.73
CA PHE A 41 2.32 -3.02 2.99
C PHE A 41 3.15 -4.27 2.73
N GLU A 42 4.04 -4.55 3.66
CA GLU A 42 4.75 -5.82 3.69
C GLU A 42 4.69 -6.39 5.11
N ASP A 43 4.75 -7.70 5.20
CA ASP A 43 4.83 -8.37 6.49
C ASP A 43 6.26 -8.30 7.04
N LEU A 44 6.34 -8.28 8.37
CA LEU A 44 7.61 -8.34 9.08
C LEU A 44 8.06 -9.80 9.20
N LEU A 45 9.30 -9.98 9.65
CA LEU A 45 9.90 -11.30 9.76
C LEU A 45 9.05 -12.26 10.58
N TYR A 46 8.94 -13.49 10.10
CA TYR A 46 8.29 -14.57 10.84
C TYR A 46 9.25 -15.17 11.85
N GLN A 47 8.70 -15.51 13.01
CA GLN A 47 9.44 -16.27 14.01
C GLN A 47 9.09 -17.75 13.89
N ASN A 48 10.12 -18.58 13.82
CA ASN A 48 9.95 -20.02 13.82
C ASN A 48 9.69 -20.50 15.26
N MET A 49 8.47 -20.94 15.51
CA MET A 49 8.14 -21.58 16.78
C MET A 49 8.56 -23.04 16.76
N ARG A 50 8.42 -23.69 15.59
CA ARG A 50 8.88 -25.07 15.34
C ARG A 50 9.36 -25.17 13.90
N GLN A 51 10.51 -25.79 13.71
CA GLN A 51 11.07 -25.99 12.38
C GLN A 51 10.42 -27.19 11.68
N PRO A 52 10.22 -27.14 10.34
CA PRO A 52 9.81 -28.29 9.58
C PRO A 52 10.85 -29.43 9.72
N GLY A 53 10.38 -30.65 9.91
CA GLY A 53 11.25 -31.83 10.07
C GLY A 53 11.89 -31.98 11.44
N ALA A 54 11.58 -31.09 12.40
CA ALA A 54 12.05 -31.24 13.77
C ALA A 54 11.44 -32.48 14.42
N GLN A 55 12.22 -33.15 15.26
CA GLN A 55 11.73 -34.33 15.97
C GLN A 55 10.81 -33.94 17.11
N ASN A 56 9.59 -34.46 17.09
CA ASN A 56 8.63 -34.31 18.18
C ASN A 56 8.84 -35.42 19.23
N ASN A 57 9.17 -36.62 18.76
CA ASN A 57 9.54 -37.78 19.56
C ASN A 57 10.69 -38.49 18.86
N ILE A 58 11.25 -39.52 19.54
CA ILE A 58 12.34 -40.31 18.97
C ILE A 58 11.99 -40.97 17.63
N GLN A 59 10.69 -41.14 17.36
CA GLN A 59 10.20 -41.84 16.16
C GLN A 59 9.46 -40.95 15.17
N ASP A 60 9.02 -39.78 15.60
CA ASP A 60 8.18 -38.89 14.76
C ASP A 60 8.85 -37.55 14.48
N ARG A 61 8.77 -37.10 13.23
CA ARG A 61 9.20 -35.78 12.80
C ARG A 61 7.99 -34.94 12.44
N LEU A 62 8.07 -33.63 12.73
CA LEU A 62 7.03 -32.70 12.32
C LEU A 62 7.04 -32.53 10.80
N PRO A 63 5.92 -32.79 10.12
CA PRO A 63 5.85 -32.63 8.66
C PRO A 63 5.91 -31.15 8.21
N SER A 64 5.50 -30.23 9.07
CA SER A 64 5.54 -28.78 8.81
C SER A 64 5.96 -28.04 10.06
N GLY A 65 6.61 -26.90 9.87
CA GLY A 65 6.97 -26.00 10.96
C GLY A 65 5.84 -25.10 11.37
N MET A 66 6.03 -24.41 12.49
CA MET A 66 5.13 -23.36 12.95
C MET A 66 5.88 -22.02 12.91
N GLN A 67 5.35 -21.07 12.12
CA GLN A 67 5.89 -19.73 12.01
C GLN A 67 4.83 -18.71 12.43
N VAL A 68 5.26 -17.71 13.18
CA VAL A 68 4.40 -16.63 13.65
C VAL A 68 4.93 -15.32 13.11
N GLY A 69 4.07 -14.56 12.41
CA GLY A 69 4.40 -13.25 11.91
C GLY A 69 4.56 -12.23 13.02
N THR A 70 5.43 -11.25 12.82
CA THR A 70 5.68 -10.19 13.79
C THR A 70 4.94 -8.89 13.48
N GLY A 71 4.14 -8.89 12.44
CA GLY A 71 3.29 -7.77 12.08
C GLY A 71 3.48 -7.29 10.65
N VAL A 72 3.07 -6.05 10.38
CA VAL A 72 3.15 -5.44 9.06
C VAL A 72 3.74 -4.04 9.16
N ARG A 73 4.27 -3.54 8.06
CA ARG A 73 4.69 -2.14 7.94
C ARG A 73 4.27 -1.56 6.60
N ALA A 74 4.05 -0.25 6.57
CA ALA A 74 3.84 0.47 5.33
C ALA A 74 5.20 0.74 4.69
N VAL A 75 5.35 0.33 3.43
CA VAL A 75 6.61 0.49 2.68
C VAL A 75 6.59 1.76 1.85
N ALA A 76 5.48 2.02 1.16
CA ALA A 76 5.35 3.11 0.22
C ALA A 76 3.88 3.36 -0.10
N THR A 77 3.63 4.46 -0.80
CA THR A 77 2.34 4.70 -1.47
C THR A 77 2.55 4.60 -2.97
N GLU A 78 1.64 3.94 -3.64
CA GLU A 78 1.64 3.79 -5.09
C GLU A 78 0.54 4.66 -5.68
N ARG A 79 0.90 5.45 -6.71
CA ARG A 79 -0.07 6.26 -7.43
C ARG A 79 -0.61 5.48 -8.63
N LEU A 80 -1.93 5.41 -8.74
CA LEU A 80 -2.61 4.72 -9.82
C LEU A 80 -2.92 5.71 -10.94
N HIS A 81 -2.38 5.46 -12.13
CA HIS A 81 -2.54 6.33 -13.29
C HIS A 81 -3.63 5.82 -14.24
N THR A 82 -4.79 5.50 -13.68
CA THR A 82 -5.93 5.06 -14.47
C THR A 82 -6.65 6.26 -15.08
N GLN A 83 -7.20 6.06 -16.28
CA GLN A 83 -7.98 7.09 -16.95
C GLN A 83 -9.30 7.32 -16.20
N GLY A 84 -9.59 8.59 -15.93
CA GLY A 84 -10.87 9.02 -15.34
C GLY A 84 -11.88 9.44 -16.42
N SER A 85 -13.03 9.91 -15.95
CA SER A 85 -14.03 10.49 -16.84
C SER A 85 -13.59 11.86 -17.33
N LEU A 86 -13.81 12.13 -18.60
CA LEU A 86 -13.56 13.43 -19.18
C LEU A 86 -14.75 14.35 -18.89
N GLU A 87 -14.46 15.57 -18.49
CA GLU A 87 -15.47 16.60 -18.22
C GLU A 87 -15.34 17.73 -19.22
N GLU A 88 -16.47 18.17 -19.77
CA GLU A 88 -16.50 19.27 -20.70
C GLU A 88 -16.67 20.58 -19.93
N THR A 89 -15.68 21.48 -20.02
CA THR A 89 -15.68 22.76 -19.32
C THR A 89 -16.07 23.95 -20.21
N GLN A 90 -16.18 23.72 -21.53
CA GLN A 90 -16.46 24.77 -22.55
C GLN A 90 -15.40 25.89 -22.57
N ASN A 91 -14.24 25.66 -22.02
CA ASN A 91 -13.12 26.58 -22.03
C ASN A 91 -12.10 26.13 -23.08
N SER A 92 -11.79 26.96 -24.05
CA SER A 92 -10.90 26.61 -25.15
C SER A 92 -9.45 26.37 -24.74
N ARG A 93 -9.08 26.77 -23.54
CA ARG A 93 -7.72 26.58 -23.00
C ARG A 93 -7.58 25.30 -22.15
N ASP A 94 -8.68 24.67 -21.83
CA ASP A 94 -8.63 23.44 -21.08
C ASP A 94 -8.32 22.27 -22.01
N LEU A 95 -7.33 21.49 -21.62
CA LEU A 95 -6.88 20.31 -22.38
C LEU A 95 -6.92 19.10 -21.48
N ALA A 96 -7.29 17.97 -22.04
CA ALA A 96 -7.27 16.69 -21.34
C ALA A 96 -6.57 15.65 -22.19
N ILE A 97 -5.83 14.77 -21.53
CA ILE A 97 -5.20 13.62 -22.18
C ILE A 97 -6.16 12.45 -22.13
N GLU A 98 -6.50 11.92 -23.30
CA GLU A 98 -7.22 10.66 -23.41
C GLU A 98 -6.23 9.54 -23.66
N GLY A 99 -6.16 8.60 -22.71
CA GLY A 99 -5.18 7.52 -22.76
C GLY A 99 -4.01 7.75 -21.81
N ASN A 100 -2.94 7.03 -22.03
CA ASN A 100 -1.74 7.10 -21.19
C ASN A 100 -0.81 8.21 -21.68
N GLY A 101 -0.37 9.05 -20.78
CA GLY A 101 0.57 10.10 -21.08
C GLY A 101 0.59 11.20 -20.03
N PHE A 102 1.51 12.14 -20.22
CA PHE A 102 1.70 13.27 -19.32
C PHE A 102 1.95 14.54 -20.12
N PHE A 103 1.62 15.68 -19.54
CA PHE A 103 2.01 16.97 -20.08
C PHE A 103 3.46 17.27 -19.69
N GLU A 104 4.24 17.73 -20.66
CA GLU A 104 5.57 18.23 -20.40
C GLU A 104 5.49 19.70 -20.03
N VAL A 105 6.09 20.08 -18.91
CA VAL A 105 6.10 21.45 -18.43
C VAL A 105 7.55 21.90 -18.23
N LEU A 106 7.89 23.01 -18.87
CA LEU A 106 9.20 23.62 -18.69
C LEU A 106 9.16 24.51 -17.44
N LEU A 107 10.00 24.18 -16.47
CA LEU A 107 10.10 24.98 -15.25
C LEU A 107 10.89 26.29 -15.50
N PRO A 108 10.71 27.33 -14.67
CA PRO A 108 11.42 28.60 -14.84
C PRO A 108 12.95 28.48 -14.74
N ASP A 109 13.46 27.41 -14.15
CA ASP A 109 14.90 27.13 -14.06
C ASP A 109 15.45 26.38 -15.27
N GLY A 110 14.63 26.08 -16.28
CA GLY A 110 15.03 25.40 -17.50
C GLY A 110 15.10 23.88 -17.44
N THR A 111 14.56 23.26 -16.36
CA THR A 111 14.52 21.79 -16.23
C THR A 111 13.17 21.19 -16.56
#